data_1a4cc9617cd64976c02b1805a3f7cbd9
#
_entry.id   1a4cc9617cd64976c02b1805a3f7cbd9
#
_cell.length_a   1.000
_cell.length_b   1.000
_cell.length_c   1.000
_cell.angle_alpha   90.00
_cell.angle_beta   90.00
_cell.angle_gamma   90.00
#
_symmetry.space_group_name_H-M   'P 1'
#
loop_
_entity.id
_entity.type
_entity.pdbx_description
1 polymer ?
#
loop_
_entity_poly.entity_id
_entity_poly.type
_entity_poly.pdbx_seq_one_letter_code
_entity_poly.pdbx_strand_id
1 'polypeptide(L)'
;HHRSSAASDVYKRQDLIEKHAGGVVGGWENLKAVIPGGSSMPMLPKETCDTIKMDFDSLVKEKSGLGTAGVIVINKDQDIIACMARIARFYKHESCGQCTPCREGSGWMWRMLERMRKNEASREEIDMLEEVTKQIEGHTICAFGEGSSWPVQGLLRHFKKEIIKRNNFNPVVSVNKNIPYLVDQHLL
;
A
#
# COMPACT_ATOMS: atom_id res chain seq x y z
N HIS A 1 -15.09 24.87 22.65
CA HIS A 1 -15.29 23.94 21.53
C HIS A 1 -14.44 22.70 21.73
N HIS A 2 -15.07 21.65 22.23
CA HIS A 2 -14.45 20.32 22.10
C HIS A 2 -14.43 19.95 20.62
N ARG A 3 -13.23 19.91 20.05
CA ARG A 3 -13.05 19.48 18.67
C ARG A 3 -13.53 18.02 18.58
N SER A 4 -14.29 17.69 17.54
CA SER A 4 -14.78 16.32 17.30
C SER A 4 -13.64 15.29 17.16
N SER A 5 -12.40 15.74 16.95
CA SER A 5 -11.18 14.92 16.99
C SER A 5 -10.87 14.36 18.39
N ALA A 6 -11.30 15.01 19.48
CA ALA A 6 -11.03 14.53 20.83
C ALA A 6 -11.78 13.23 21.17
N ALA A 7 -12.89 12.94 20.52
CA ALA A 7 -13.62 11.69 20.72
C ALA A 7 -12.91 10.48 20.06
N SER A 8 -12.14 10.68 18.99
CA SER A 8 -11.44 9.58 18.32
C SER A 8 -10.14 9.18 19.02
N ASP A 9 -9.52 10.09 19.79
CA ASP A 9 -8.27 9.82 20.51
C ASP A 9 -8.42 8.81 21.67
N VAL A 10 -9.67 8.52 22.06
CA VAL A 10 -10.00 7.61 23.18
C VAL A 10 -10.18 6.17 22.69
N TYR A 11 -10.57 5.99 21.44
CA TYR A 11 -10.92 4.66 20.92
C TYR A 11 -9.72 3.92 20.31
N LYS A 12 -9.64 2.62 20.61
CA LYS A 12 -8.78 1.71 19.86
C LYS A 12 -9.32 1.56 18.45
N ARG A 13 -8.43 1.35 17.49
CA ARG A 13 -8.80 1.08 16.09
C ARG A 13 -9.78 -0.08 15.97
N GLN A 14 -9.56 -1.14 16.74
CA GLN A 14 -10.44 -2.29 16.80
C GLN A 14 -11.86 -1.92 17.18
N ASP A 15 -12.05 -1.15 18.26
CA ASP A 15 -13.38 -0.74 18.73
C ASP A 15 -14.15 0.02 17.64
N LEU A 16 -13.50 0.91 16.91
CA LEU A 16 -14.12 1.67 15.83
C LEU A 16 -14.59 0.77 14.70
N ILE A 17 -13.77 -0.19 14.30
CA ILE A 17 -14.11 -1.14 13.24
C ILE A 17 -15.24 -2.07 13.69
N GLU A 18 -15.14 -2.68 14.85
CA GLU A 18 -16.08 -3.69 15.31
C GLU A 18 -17.42 -3.10 15.75
N LYS A 19 -17.41 -1.98 16.50
CA LYS A 19 -18.64 -1.43 17.09
C LYS A 19 -19.36 -0.44 16.17
N HIS A 20 -18.64 0.25 15.28
CA HIS A 20 -19.18 1.36 14.52
C HIS A 20 -19.14 1.17 12.99
N ALA A 21 -18.25 0.32 12.47
CA ALA A 21 -18.07 0.10 11.04
C ALA A 21 -18.54 -1.29 10.54
N GLY A 22 -19.23 -2.06 11.39
CA GLY A 22 -19.77 -3.37 11.02
C GLY A 22 -18.80 -4.54 11.13
N GLY A 23 -17.59 -4.32 11.65
CA GLY A 23 -16.61 -5.37 11.94
C GLY A 23 -15.83 -5.85 10.71
N VAL A 24 -15.14 -6.97 10.90
CA VAL A 24 -14.37 -7.67 9.89
C VAL A 24 -15.15 -8.90 9.43
N VAL A 25 -15.24 -9.14 8.14
CA VAL A 25 -15.86 -10.37 7.62
C VAL A 25 -15.09 -11.58 8.16
N GLY A 26 -15.79 -12.47 8.86
CA GLY A 26 -15.20 -13.60 9.57
C GLY A 26 -14.66 -13.28 10.97
N GLY A 27 -14.98 -12.08 11.50
CA GLY A 27 -14.57 -11.63 12.85
C GLY A 27 -13.18 -11.01 12.89
N TRP A 28 -12.84 -10.43 14.04
CA TRP A 28 -11.56 -9.72 14.22
C TRP A 28 -10.33 -10.60 13.98
N GLU A 29 -10.40 -11.88 14.32
CA GLU A 29 -9.29 -12.82 14.09
C GLU A 29 -9.00 -13.04 12.59
N ASN A 30 -9.97 -12.76 11.73
CA ASN A 30 -9.79 -12.80 10.27
C ASN A 30 -9.20 -11.51 9.69
N LEU A 31 -8.90 -10.50 10.50
CA LEU A 31 -8.20 -9.29 10.05
C LEU A 31 -6.80 -9.63 9.58
N LYS A 32 -6.39 -9.07 8.45
CA LYS A 32 -5.02 -9.15 7.93
C LYS A 32 -4.30 -7.81 8.07
N ALA A 33 -4.91 -6.74 7.58
CA ALA A 33 -4.32 -5.41 7.60
C ALA A 33 -5.40 -4.32 7.59
N VAL A 34 -5.03 -3.13 8.04
CA VAL A 34 -5.85 -1.91 7.96
C VAL A 34 -5.03 -0.79 7.33
N ILE A 35 -5.62 -0.04 6.41
CA ILE A 35 -5.11 1.26 6.00
C ILE A 35 -5.91 2.31 6.79
N PRO A 36 -5.27 3.06 7.71
CA PRO A 36 -6.00 3.81 8.73
C PRO A 36 -6.45 5.21 8.31
N GLY A 37 -5.94 5.74 7.20
CA GLY A 37 -6.09 7.15 6.85
C GLY A 37 -6.41 7.41 5.38
N GLY A 38 -7.06 6.49 4.69
CA GLY A 38 -7.29 6.53 3.26
C GLY A 38 -6.16 5.86 2.48
N SER A 39 -6.37 5.66 1.18
CA SER A 39 -5.49 4.87 0.30
C SER A 39 -4.04 5.37 0.23
N SER A 40 -3.77 6.61 0.64
CA SER A 40 -2.44 7.22 0.67
C SER A 40 -1.60 6.86 1.89
N MET A 41 -2.21 6.24 2.92
CA MET A 41 -1.48 5.93 4.16
C MET A 41 -0.90 4.52 4.14
N PRO A 42 0.27 4.31 4.78
CA PRO A 42 0.83 2.97 4.96
C PRO A 42 -0.12 2.06 5.73
N MET A 43 -0.24 0.81 5.27
CA MET A 43 -1.04 -0.19 5.97
C MET A 43 -0.36 -0.67 7.25
N LEU A 44 -1.18 -1.11 8.20
CA LEU A 44 -0.78 -1.69 9.48
C LEU A 44 -1.26 -3.14 9.55
N PRO A 45 -0.43 -4.06 10.05
CA PRO A 45 -0.84 -5.45 10.25
C PRO A 45 -1.77 -5.58 11.46
N LYS A 46 -2.46 -6.73 11.56
CA LYS A 46 -3.42 -7.01 12.64
C LYS A 46 -2.83 -6.76 14.03
N GLU A 47 -1.62 -7.26 14.27
CA GLU A 47 -0.95 -7.18 15.58
C GLU A 47 -0.81 -5.74 16.08
N THR A 48 -0.51 -4.80 15.17
CA THR A 48 -0.49 -3.37 15.48
C THR A 48 -1.90 -2.84 15.74
N CYS A 49 -2.88 -3.30 14.95
CA CYS A 49 -4.27 -2.84 15.05
C CYS A 49 -4.96 -3.25 16.36
N ASP A 50 -4.50 -4.32 17.01
CA ASP A 50 -5.05 -4.80 18.29
C ASP A 50 -4.89 -3.78 19.45
N THR A 51 -3.87 -2.94 19.37
CA THR A 51 -3.50 -2.03 20.46
C THR A 51 -3.51 -0.55 20.10
N ILE A 52 -3.37 -0.21 18.81
CA ILE A 52 -3.19 1.16 18.36
C ILE A 52 -4.45 2.01 18.57
N LYS A 53 -4.26 3.22 19.04
CA LYS A 53 -5.32 4.23 19.11
C LYS A 53 -5.51 4.93 17.78
N MET A 54 -6.69 5.50 17.58
CA MET A 54 -6.98 6.33 16.40
C MET A 54 -6.60 7.79 16.66
N ASP A 55 -5.33 8.03 16.92
CA ASP A 55 -4.76 9.37 17.09
C ASP A 55 -3.55 9.58 16.16
N PHE A 56 -3.16 10.85 15.98
CA PHE A 56 -2.06 11.20 15.10
C PHE A 56 -0.72 10.63 15.59
N ASP A 57 -0.44 10.78 16.87
CA ASP A 57 0.87 10.44 17.45
C ASP A 57 1.12 8.94 17.44
N SER A 58 0.10 8.14 17.78
CA SER A 58 0.20 6.68 17.75
C SER A 58 0.43 6.16 16.34
N LEU A 59 -0.30 6.69 15.35
CA LEU A 59 -0.15 6.28 13.95
C LEU A 59 1.20 6.69 13.36
N VAL A 60 1.70 7.88 13.70
CA VAL A 60 3.04 8.34 13.26
C VAL A 60 4.14 7.45 13.85
N LYS A 61 4.05 7.04 15.12
CA LYS A 61 5.00 6.09 15.74
C LYS A 61 5.08 4.77 14.97
N GLU A 62 3.94 4.29 14.46
CA GLU A 62 3.87 3.08 13.62
C GLU A 62 4.18 3.35 12.14
N LYS A 63 4.74 4.51 11.82
CA LYS A 63 5.09 4.94 10.45
C LYS A 63 3.90 4.89 9.49
N SER A 64 2.73 5.28 10.01
CA SER A 64 1.50 5.47 9.25
C SER A 64 0.91 6.85 9.56
N GLY A 65 -0.33 7.11 9.24
CA GLY A 65 -0.96 8.41 9.49
C GLY A 65 -2.48 8.33 9.49
N LEU A 66 -3.10 9.31 10.14
CA LEU A 66 -4.56 9.43 10.19
C LEU A 66 -5.14 9.89 8.84
N GLY A 67 -4.37 10.64 8.06
CA GLY A 67 -4.79 11.12 6.74
C GLY A 67 -6.18 11.74 6.75
N THR A 68 -7.06 11.21 5.90
CA THR A 68 -8.48 11.61 5.83
C THR A 68 -9.37 10.85 6.81
N ALA A 69 -8.80 10.02 7.67
CA ALA A 69 -9.49 9.08 8.57
C ALA A 69 -10.35 8.03 7.84
N GLY A 70 -10.24 7.91 6.52
CA GLY A 70 -10.86 6.84 5.76
C GLY A 70 -10.21 5.50 6.07
N VAL A 71 -11.00 4.50 6.49
CA VAL A 71 -10.48 3.20 6.92
C VAL A 71 -10.73 2.16 5.84
N ILE A 72 -9.68 1.46 5.42
CA ILE A 72 -9.78 0.30 4.52
C ILE A 72 -9.38 -0.94 5.31
N VAL A 73 -10.29 -1.88 5.44
CA VAL A 73 -10.11 -3.14 6.18
C VAL A 73 -9.85 -4.27 5.17
N ILE A 74 -8.77 -5.01 5.38
CA ILE A 74 -8.38 -6.15 4.55
C ILE A 74 -8.38 -7.40 5.43
N ASN A 75 -9.22 -8.38 5.12
CA ASN A 75 -9.26 -9.65 5.82
C ASN A 75 -8.28 -10.68 5.22
N LYS A 76 -8.10 -11.83 5.89
CA LYS A 76 -7.15 -12.88 5.46
C LYS A 76 -7.57 -13.56 4.16
N ASP A 77 -8.85 -13.51 3.79
CA ASP A 77 -9.36 -14.11 2.56
C ASP A 77 -9.02 -13.27 1.31
N GLN A 78 -8.62 -12.02 1.52
CA GLN A 78 -8.25 -11.12 0.43
C GLN A 78 -6.76 -11.25 0.07
N ASP A 79 -6.50 -11.19 -1.23
CA ASP A 79 -5.14 -11.08 -1.74
C ASP A 79 -4.59 -9.67 -1.51
N ILE A 80 -3.69 -9.53 -0.56
CA ILE A 80 -3.13 -8.22 -0.19
C ILE A 80 -2.33 -7.57 -1.33
N ILE A 81 -1.72 -8.38 -2.20
CA ILE A 81 -0.99 -7.88 -3.38
C ILE A 81 -1.98 -7.35 -4.40
N ALA A 82 -3.09 -8.06 -4.62
CA ALA A 82 -4.15 -7.59 -5.51
C ALA A 82 -4.80 -6.30 -5.00
N CYS A 83 -5.04 -6.19 -3.69
CA CYS A 83 -5.52 -4.95 -3.08
C CYS A 83 -4.57 -3.79 -3.33
N MET A 84 -3.26 -3.99 -3.14
CA MET A 84 -2.26 -2.94 -3.37
C MET A 84 -2.09 -2.62 -4.86
N ALA A 85 -2.12 -3.59 -5.75
CA ALA A 85 -2.07 -3.37 -7.19
C ALA A 85 -3.27 -2.52 -7.66
N ARG A 86 -4.46 -2.72 -7.05
CA ARG A 86 -5.63 -1.89 -7.32
C ARG A 86 -5.43 -0.44 -6.89
N ILE A 87 -4.86 -0.21 -5.71
CA ILE A 87 -4.52 1.13 -5.21
C ILE A 87 -3.46 1.78 -6.11
N ALA A 88 -2.40 1.05 -6.46
CA ALA A 88 -1.35 1.57 -7.34
C ALA A 88 -1.88 1.93 -8.74
N ARG A 89 -2.83 1.13 -9.28
CA ARG A 89 -3.52 1.46 -10.53
C ARG A 89 -4.31 2.76 -10.43
N PHE A 90 -5.00 2.99 -9.32
CA PHE A 90 -5.69 4.25 -9.06
C PHE A 90 -4.72 5.42 -9.10
N TYR A 91 -3.60 5.36 -8.38
CA TYR A 91 -2.60 6.44 -8.40
C TYR A 91 -1.96 6.64 -9.78
N LYS A 92 -1.72 5.57 -10.54
CA LYS A 92 -1.25 5.69 -11.93
C LYS A 92 -2.24 6.46 -12.80
N HIS A 93 -3.54 6.19 -12.63
CA HIS A 93 -4.61 6.84 -13.40
C HIS A 93 -4.79 8.30 -13.00
N GLU A 94 -4.74 8.61 -11.71
CA GLU A 94 -5.00 9.96 -11.17
C GLU A 94 -3.79 10.88 -11.20
N SER A 95 -2.60 10.39 -11.58
CA SER A 95 -1.42 11.23 -11.75
C SER A 95 -1.67 12.28 -12.84
N CYS A 96 -1.46 13.57 -12.50
CA CYS A 96 -1.60 14.67 -13.45
C CYS A 96 -0.50 14.68 -14.53
N GLY A 97 0.55 13.84 -14.39
CA GLY A 97 1.64 13.71 -15.35
C GLY A 97 2.71 14.82 -15.31
N GLN A 98 2.61 15.78 -14.39
CA GLN A 98 3.54 16.90 -14.32
C GLN A 98 4.96 16.48 -13.94
N CYS A 99 5.11 15.72 -12.85
CA CYS A 99 6.42 15.33 -12.32
C CYS A 99 6.84 13.96 -12.86
N THR A 100 8.01 13.87 -13.46
CA THR A 100 8.52 12.62 -14.03
C THR A 100 8.51 11.45 -13.04
N PRO A 101 8.99 11.60 -11.76
CA PRO A 101 8.96 10.49 -10.82
C PRO A 101 7.55 9.96 -10.55
N CYS A 102 6.56 10.82 -10.43
CA CYS A 102 5.16 10.42 -10.24
C CYS A 102 4.57 9.83 -11.52
N ARG A 103 4.71 10.51 -12.66
CA ARG A 103 4.14 10.10 -13.95
C ARG A 103 4.59 8.69 -14.35
N GLU A 104 5.91 8.44 -14.30
CA GLU A 104 6.47 7.16 -14.70
C GLU A 104 6.49 6.14 -13.56
N GLY A 105 6.91 6.56 -12.37
CA GLY A 105 7.08 5.68 -11.22
C GLY A 105 5.78 5.07 -10.72
N SER A 106 4.65 5.79 -10.75
CA SER A 106 3.34 5.22 -10.38
C SER A 106 2.94 4.07 -11.33
N GLY A 107 3.23 4.22 -12.63
CA GLY A 107 3.02 3.17 -13.61
C GLY A 107 3.95 1.98 -13.41
N TRP A 108 5.21 2.21 -13.03
CA TRP A 108 6.17 1.13 -12.73
C TRP A 108 5.73 0.35 -11.48
N MET A 109 5.39 1.03 -10.40
CA MET A 109 4.89 0.38 -9.18
C MET A 109 3.68 -0.50 -9.47
N TRP A 110 2.70 -0.01 -10.23
CA TRP A 110 1.54 -0.79 -10.61
C TRP A 110 1.90 -2.05 -11.40
N ARG A 111 2.73 -1.94 -12.44
CA ARG A 111 3.14 -3.08 -13.26
C ARG A 111 3.92 -4.13 -12.45
N MET A 112 4.82 -3.69 -11.56
CA MET A 112 5.57 -4.59 -10.70
C MET A 112 4.64 -5.35 -9.72
N LEU A 113 3.68 -4.66 -9.12
CA LEU A 113 2.66 -5.27 -8.26
C LEU A 113 1.76 -6.26 -9.02
N GLU A 114 1.39 -5.98 -10.26
CA GLU A 114 0.65 -6.91 -11.11
C GLU A 114 1.46 -8.17 -11.43
N ARG A 115 2.76 -8.04 -11.70
CA ARG A 115 3.65 -9.20 -11.87
C ARG A 115 3.77 -10.02 -10.58
N MET A 116 3.90 -9.36 -9.44
CA MET A 116 3.90 -10.04 -8.13
C MET A 116 2.57 -10.78 -7.89
N ARG A 117 1.44 -10.16 -8.23
CA ARG A 117 0.11 -10.78 -8.11
C ARG A 117 -0.02 -12.05 -8.95
N LYS A 118 0.59 -12.07 -10.14
CA LYS A 118 0.60 -13.20 -11.06
C LYS A 118 1.69 -14.23 -10.76
N ASN A 119 2.52 -14.02 -9.75
CA ASN A 119 3.71 -14.82 -9.43
C ASN A 119 4.75 -14.86 -10.56
N GLU A 120 4.88 -13.77 -11.29
CA GLU A 120 5.82 -13.58 -12.40
C GLU A 120 7.02 -12.68 -12.01
N ALA A 121 7.00 -12.09 -10.82
CA ALA A 121 8.07 -11.19 -10.37
C ALA A 121 9.28 -11.97 -9.87
N SER A 122 10.48 -11.43 -10.13
CA SER A 122 11.72 -11.94 -9.54
C SER A 122 11.96 -11.37 -8.12
N ARG A 123 12.93 -11.92 -7.41
CA ARG A 123 13.33 -11.40 -6.09
C ARG A 123 13.86 -9.97 -6.22
N GLU A 124 14.64 -9.71 -7.23
CA GLU A 124 15.23 -8.40 -7.51
C GLU A 124 14.16 -7.36 -7.83
N GLU A 125 13.05 -7.75 -8.48
CA GLU A 125 11.92 -6.85 -8.72
C GLU A 125 11.24 -6.42 -7.42
N ILE A 126 11.17 -7.27 -6.40
CA ILE A 126 10.60 -6.90 -5.09
C ILE A 126 11.47 -5.85 -4.40
N ASP A 127 12.80 -6.02 -4.46
CA ASP A 127 13.74 -5.07 -3.89
C ASP A 127 13.74 -3.76 -4.71
N MET A 128 13.66 -3.85 -6.05
CA MET A 128 13.54 -2.71 -6.95
C MET A 128 12.24 -1.90 -6.70
N LEU A 129 11.13 -2.56 -6.39
CA LEU A 129 9.88 -1.87 -6.05
C LEU A 129 10.07 -0.93 -4.86
N GLU A 130 10.80 -1.35 -3.84
CA GLU A 130 11.13 -0.50 -2.69
C GLU A 130 11.95 0.73 -3.11
N GLU A 131 12.95 0.54 -3.96
CA GLU A 131 13.77 1.66 -4.48
C GLU A 131 12.95 2.62 -5.35
N VAL A 132 12.05 2.12 -6.19
CA VAL A 132 11.14 2.98 -6.99
C VAL A 132 10.30 3.87 -6.08
N THR A 133 9.77 3.35 -4.97
CA THR A 133 9.00 4.19 -4.02
C THR A 133 9.83 5.34 -3.45
N LYS A 134 11.11 5.10 -3.13
CA LYS A 134 12.03 6.12 -2.60
C LYS A 134 12.41 7.18 -3.64
N GLN A 135 12.41 6.82 -4.93
CA GLN A 135 12.66 7.78 -6.01
C GLN A 135 11.44 8.65 -6.33
N ILE A 136 10.25 8.29 -5.85
CA ILE A 136 9.04 9.10 -5.98
C ILE A 136 8.87 10.00 -4.76
N GLU A 137 8.99 9.44 -3.56
CA GLU A 137 8.86 10.16 -2.29
C GLU A 137 9.89 11.29 -2.20
N GLY A 138 9.43 12.50 -1.91
CA GLY A 138 10.27 13.68 -1.80
C GLY A 138 10.80 14.26 -3.13
N HIS A 139 10.45 13.65 -4.29
CA HIS A 139 10.93 14.07 -5.60
C HIS A 139 9.81 14.60 -6.51
N THR A 140 8.66 14.94 -5.93
CA THR A 140 7.50 15.47 -6.65
C THR A 140 7.09 16.83 -6.10
N ILE A 141 6.41 17.64 -6.93
CA ILE A 141 5.98 18.99 -6.53
C ILE A 141 4.90 18.95 -5.45
N CYS A 142 4.04 17.94 -5.47
CA CYS A 142 2.92 17.81 -4.54
C CYS A 142 2.94 16.47 -3.82
N ALA A 143 2.21 16.39 -2.70
CA ALA A 143 2.10 15.21 -1.87
C ALA A 143 1.42 13.97 -2.53
N PHE A 144 1.04 14.09 -3.79
CA PHE A 144 0.53 12.93 -4.53
C PHE A 144 1.60 11.85 -4.73
N GLY A 145 2.87 12.26 -4.88
CA GLY A 145 4.01 11.32 -4.94
C GLY A 145 4.10 10.47 -3.69
N GLU A 146 4.09 11.10 -2.52
CA GLU A 146 4.06 10.43 -1.22
C GLU A 146 2.83 9.54 -1.10
N GLY A 147 1.65 10.06 -1.44
CA GLY A 147 0.39 9.32 -1.39
C GLY A 147 0.39 8.07 -2.27
N SER A 148 1.13 8.05 -3.37
CA SER A 148 1.26 6.87 -4.24
C SER A 148 2.31 5.87 -3.75
N SER A 149 3.38 6.32 -3.09
CA SER A 149 4.51 5.48 -2.65
C SER A 149 4.34 4.90 -1.25
N TRP A 150 3.79 5.66 -0.30
CA TRP A 150 3.64 5.24 1.08
C TRP A 150 2.81 3.95 1.29
N PRO A 151 1.68 3.72 0.61
CA PRO A 151 0.96 2.46 0.72
C PRO A 151 1.80 1.25 0.32
N VAL A 152 2.59 1.39 -0.75
CA VAL A 152 3.48 0.34 -1.24
C VAL A 152 4.61 0.09 -0.25
N GLN A 153 5.19 1.14 0.34
CA GLN A 153 6.18 1.00 1.41
C GLN A 153 5.61 0.29 2.63
N GLY A 154 4.36 0.59 3.01
CA GLY A 154 3.64 -0.12 4.09
C GLY A 154 3.46 -1.60 3.79
N LEU A 155 3.08 -1.95 2.56
CA LEU A 155 3.00 -3.35 2.11
C LEU A 155 4.35 -4.06 2.26
N LEU A 156 5.41 -3.47 1.72
CA LEU A 156 6.74 -4.07 1.76
C LEU A 156 7.28 -4.19 3.19
N ARG A 157 7.04 -3.20 4.04
CA ARG A 157 7.48 -3.21 5.44
C ARG A 157 6.92 -4.40 6.22
N HIS A 158 5.65 -4.70 6.04
CA HIS A 158 4.96 -5.70 6.86
C HIS A 158 4.79 -7.05 6.18
N PHE A 159 4.68 -7.09 4.84
CA PHE A 159 4.30 -8.30 4.10
C PHE A 159 5.35 -8.77 3.07
N LYS A 160 6.56 -8.17 3.05
CA LYS A 160 7.62 -8.56 2.10
C LYS A 160 7.94 -10.05 2.14
N LYS A 161 7.96 -10.65 3.34
CA LYS A 161 8.21 -12.10 3.51
C LYS A 161 7.11 -12.96 2.87
N GLU A 162 5.84 -12.54 2.98
CA GLU A 162 4.71 -13.22 2.36
C GLU A 162 4.78 -13.12 0.84
N ILE A 163 5.10 -11.93 0.32
CA ILE A 163 5.27 -11.69 -1.11
C ILE A 163 6.37 -12.59 -1.68
N ILE A 164 7.51 -12.67 -0.99
CA ILE A 164 8.64 -13.51 -1.38
C ILE A 164 8.23 -14.99 -1.38
N LYS A 165 7.57 -15.46 -0.33
CA LYS A 165 7.13 -16.86 -0.22
C LYS A 165 6.13 -17.24 -1.31
N ARG A 166 5.22 -16.33 -1.65
CA ARG A 166 4.20 -16.56 -2.67
C ARG A 166 4.78 -16.64 -4.07
N ASN A 167 5.69 -15.74 -4.39
CA ASN A 167 6.39 -15.74 -5.67
C ASN A 167 7.50 -16.81 -5.64
N ASN A 168 7.14 -18.11 -5.59
CA ASN A 168 8.10 -19.21 -5.66
C ASN A 168 9.04 -18.97 -6.86
N PHE A 169 10.20 -18.38 -6.57
CA PHE A 169 11.21 -18.03 -7.57
C PHE A 169 11.74 -19.34 -8.21
N ASN A 170 11.13 -19.72 -9.34
CA ASN A 170 11.81 -20.61 -10.25
C ASN A 170 13.03 -19.87 -10.78
N PRO A 171 14.25 -20.32 -10.50
CA PRO A 171 15.49 -19.65 -10.94
C PRO A 171 15.65 -19.61 -12.47
N VAL A 172 14.67 -20.05 -13.23
CA VAL A 172 14.75 -20.31 -14.68
C VAL A 172 14.13 -19.18 -15.54
N VAL A 173 13.48 -18.19 -14.98
CA VAL A 173 13.19 -17.00 -15.79
C VAL A 173 14.40 -16.08 -15.69
N SER A 174 15.47 -16.45 -16.40
CA SER A 174 16.50 -15.49 -16.75
C SER A 174 15.79 -14.33 -17.46
N VAL A 175 15.78 -13.17 -16.82
CA VAL A 175 15.37 -11.94 -17.48
C VAL A 175 16.19 -11.85 -18.76
N ASN A 176 15.53 -12.04 -19.88
CA ASN A 176 16.18 -11.85 -21.16
C ASN A 176 16.54 -10.37 -21.23
N LYS A 177 17.81 -10.06 -20.99
CA LYS A 177 18.36 -8.69 -20.97
C LYS A 177 18.17 -7.93 -22.29
N ASN A 178 17.57 -8.59 -23.27
CA ASN A 178 17.31 -8.08 -24.62
C ASN A 178 15.82 -7.76 -24.87
N ILE A 179 14.96 -7.63 -23.85
CA ILE A 179 13.63 -7.10 -24.08
C ILE A 179 13.76 -5.58 -24.19
N PRO A 180 13.66 -4.99 -25.39
CA PRO A 180 13.52 -3.55 -25.50
C PRO A 180 12.26 -3.14 -24.76
N TYR A 181 12.31 -2.06 -24.01
CA TYR A 181 11.17 -1.46 -23.34
C TYR A 181 10.04 -1.29 -24.36
N LEU A 182 9.05 -2.17 -24.32
CA LEU A 182 7.83 -2.02 -25.09
C LEU A 182 7.10 -0.81 -24.51
N VAL A 183 7.31 0.32 -25.14
CA VAL A 183 6.42 1.48 -24.98
C VAL A 183 5.07 1.00 -25.52
N ASP A 184 4.12 0.83 -24.62
CA ASP A 184 2.75 0.46 -24.97
C ASP A 184 2.13 1.63 -25.73
N GLN A 185 2.13 1.54 -27.07
CA GLN A 185 1.62 2.56 -27.99
C GLN A 185 0.08 2.64 -28.01
N HIS A 186 -0.61 1.90 -27.13
CA HIS A 186 -2.08 1.84 -27.12
C HIS A 186 -2.74 2.63 -25.98
N LEU A 187 -2.03 3.62 -25.41
CA LEU A 187 -2.61 4.52 -24.40
C LEU A 187 -2.30 5.99 -24.73
N LEU A 188 -2.79 6.45 -25.87
CA LEU A 188 -3.11 7.84 -26.12
C LEU A 188 -4.63 8.00 -26.13
#